data_cc1f7691f6093548cc8756dc3b8f9133
#
_entry.id   cc1f7691f6093548cc8756dc3b8f9133
#
_cell.length_a   1.000
_cell.length_b   1.000
_cell.length_c   1.000
_cell.angle_alpha   90.00
_cell.angle_beta   90.00
_cell.angle_gamma   90.00
#
_symmetry.space_group_name_H-M   'P 1'
#
loop_
_entity.id
_entity.type
_entity.pdbx_description
1 polymer ?
#
loop_
_entity_poly.entity_id
_entity_poly.type
_entity_poly.pdbx_seq_one_letter_code
_entity_poly.pdbx_strand_id
1 'polypeptide(L)'
;MTPKLIGPPVVPGRPPLRFAGMSAVWRPRAALAAGGLAVLCLATVVVGLGMGDYAISPARVIEVLFGGGSSLDRTVVLGSRLPRVVGGVIVGAALGIAGALTQSIARNALASPDV
;
A
#
# COMPACT_ATOMS: atom_id res chain seq x y z
N MET A 1 -1.77 33.84 -40.61
CA MET A 1 -1.26 32.50 -40.24
C MET A 1 -1.63 32.28 -38.79
N THR A 2 -2.76 31.61 -38.52
CA THR A 2 -3.19 31.30 -37.15
C THR A 2 -2.50 30.06 -36.63
N PRO A 3 -1.85 30.07 -35.45
CA PRO A 3 -1.26 28.89 -34.90
C PRO A 3 -2.35 27.87 -34.54
N LYS A 4 -2.28 26.71 -35.16
CA LYS A 4 -3.15 25.56 -34.88
C LYS A 4 -2.84 25.11 -33.45
N LEU A 5 -3.74 25.41 -32.52
CA LEU A 5 -3.67 24.91 -31.15
C LEU A 5 -3.73 23.38 -31.22
N ILE A 6 -2.58 22.75 -31.02
CA ILE A 6 -2.47 21.29 -30.90
C ILE A 6 -3.13 20.97 -29.56
N GLY A 7 -4.35 20.46 -29.60
CA GLY A 7 -5.02 19.94 -28.40
C GLY A 7 -4.16 18.84 -27.75
N PRO A 8 -4.32 18.63 -26.44
CA PRO A 8 -3.55 17.61 -25.74
C PRO A 8 -3.72 16.25 -26.41
N PRO A 9 -2.65 15.45 -26.52
CA PRO A 9 -2.70 14.16 -27.21
C PRO A 9 -3.74 13.26 -26.56
N VAL A 10 -4.81 12.98 -27.31
CA VAL A 10 -5.85 12.03 -26.92
C VAL A 10 -5.38 10.65 -27.30
N VAL A 11 -5.06 9.82 -26.33
CA VAL A 11 -4.73 8.41 -26.57
C VAL A 11 -6.05 7.67 -26.85
N PRO A 12 -6.27 7.12 -28.06
CA PRO A 12 -7.52 6.46 -28.40
C PRO A 12 -7.77 5.26 -27.47
N GLY A 13 -8.98 5.18 -26.92
CA GLY A 13 -9.44 4.00 -26.16
C GLY A 13 -9.21 4.01 -24.64
N ARG A 14 -8.78 5.13 -24.04
CA ARG A 14 -8.62 5.23 -22.58
C ARG A 14 -9.31 6.48 -22.03
N PRO A 15 -10.44 6.35 -21.28
CA PRO A 15 -11.07 7.49 -20.65
C PRO A 15 -10.15 8.06 -19.57
N PRO A 16 -9.84 9.38 -19.61
CA PRO A 16 -9.10 10.02 -18.52
C PRO A 16 -10.03 10.21 -17.31
N LEU A 17 -9.69 9.64 -16.18
CA LEU A 17 -10.32 9.98 -14.92
C LEU A 17 -9.77 11.33 -14.46
N ARG A 18 -10.58 12.37 -14.55
CA ARG A 18 -10.26 13.72 -14.07
C ARG A 18 -10.81 13.88 -12.67
N PHE A 19 -9.93 13.96 -11.67
CA PHE A 19 -10.30 14.32 -10.32
C PHE A 19 -9.40 15.46 -9.84
N ALA A 20 -10.00 16.56 -9.42
CA ALA A 20 -9.32 17.72 -8.81
C ALA A 20 -8.05 18.21 -9.55
N GLY A 21 -8.08 18.31 -10.89
CA GLY A 21 -6.95 18.84 -11.68
C GLY A 21 -5.86 17.83 -12.01
N MET A 22 -5.94 16.61 -11.51
CA MET A 22 -5.03 15.51 -11.86
C MET A 22 -5.68 14.58 -12.90
N SER A 23 -4.98 14.33 -14.02
CA SER A 23 -5.40 13.37 -15.02
C SER A 23 -4.64 12.07 -14.83
N ALA A 24 -5.33 11.03 -14.33
CA ALA A 24 -4.77 9.69 -14.21
C ALA A 24 -5.25 8.82 -15.39
N VAL A 25 -4.32 8.19 -16.09
CA VAL A 25 -4.66 7.18 -17.09
C VAL A 25 -4.99 5.89 -16.36
N TRP A 26 -6.23 5.42 -16.46
CA TRP A 26 -6.66 4.16 -15.87
C TRP A 26 -5.89 2.99 -16.49
N ARG A 27 -5.02 2.36 -15.70
CA ARG A 27 -4.28 1.15 -16.08
C ARG A 27 -4.84 -0.03 -15.28
N PRO A 28 -5.75 -0.83 -15.84
CA PRO A 28 -6.40 -1.90 -15.08
C PRO A 28 -5.39 -2.93 -14.53
N ARG A 29 -4.33 -3.22 -15.27
CA ARG A 29 -3.26 -4.12 -14.80
C ARG A 29 -2.51 -3.56 -13.60
N ALA A 30 -2.23 -2.26 -13.58
CA ALA A 30 -1.57 -1.62 -12.44
C ALA A 30 -2.50 -1.57 -11.21
N ALA A 31 -3.80 -1.32 -11.41
CA ALA A 31 -4.78 -1.35 -10.35
C ALA A 31 -4.94 -2.75 -9.75
N LEU A 32 -4.96 -3.79 -10.58
CA LEU A 32 -4.99 -5.19 -10.12
C LEU A 32 -3.71 -5.56 -9.35
N ALA A 33 -2.54 -5.16 -9.84
CA ALA A 33 -1.28 -5.39 -9.14
C ALA A 33 -1.23 -4.68 -7.79
N ALA A 34 -1.65 -3.41 -7.74
CA ALA A 34 -1.71 -2.64 -6.49
C ALA A 34 -2.72 -3.26 -5.50
N GLY A 35 -3.91 -3.67 -5.99
CA GLY A 35 -4.90 -4.38 -5.17
C GLY A 35 -4.37 -5.70 -4.63
N GLY A 36 -3.72 -6.50 -5.46
CA GLY A 36 -3.10 -7.77 -5.04
C GLY A 36 -2.02 -7.57 -3.98
N LEU A 37 -1.15 -6.55 -4.15
CA LEU A 37 -0.14 -6.21 -3.16
C LEU A 37 -0.75 -5.71 -1.85
N ALA A 38 -1.83 -4.92 -1.90
CA ALA A 38 -2.53 -4.47 -0.71
C ALA A 38 -3.14 -5.64 0.07
N VAL A 39 -3.78 -6.58 -0.62
CA VAL A 39 -4.33 -7.80 0.00
C VAL A 39 -3.21 -8.64 0.61
N LEU A 40 -2.09 -8.82 -0.09
CA LEU A 40 -0.94 -9.56 0.44
C LEU A 40 -0.37 -8.87 1.69
N CYS A 41 -0.25 -7.54 1.68
CA CYS A 41 0.19 -6.76 2.82
C CYS A 41 -0.75 -6.94 4.03
N LEU A 42 -2.06 -6.85 3.84
CA LEU A 42 -3.04 -7.08 4.90
C LEU A 42 -2.96 -8.52 5.45
N ALA A 43 -2.84 -9.52 4.58
CA ALA A 43 -2.68 -10.90 5.01
C ALA A 43 -1.40 -11.08 5.85
N THR A 44 -0.28 -10.49 5.42
CA THR A 44 0.98 -10.53 6.16
C THR A 44 0.87 -9.84 7.53
N VAL A 45 0.15 -8.73 7.62
CA VAL A 45 -0.13 -8.04 8.90
C VAL A 45 -0.91 -8.95 9.85
N VAL A 46 -1.99 -9.58 9.38
CA VAL A 46 -2.82 -10.48 10.20
C VAL A 46 -2.01 -11.69 10.67
N VAL A 47 -1.23 -12.29 9.77
CA VAL A 47 -0.34 -13.42 10.12
C VAL A 47 0.72 -12.98 11.12
N GLY A 48 1.36 -11.83 10.92
CA GLY A 48 2.37 -11.26 11.82
C GLY A 48 1.82 -10.97 13.22
N LEU A 49 0.56 -10.54 13.33
CA LEU A 49 -0.12 -10.36 14.61
C LEU A 49 -0.46 -11.70 15.29
N GLY A 50 -0.72 -12.75 14.51
CA GLY A 50 -1.04 -14.10 15.03
C GLY A 50 0.18 -14.91 15.44
N MET A 51 1.34 -14.71 14.79
CA MET A 51 2.57 -15.47 15.03
C MET A 51 3.40 -14.91 16.18
N GLY A 52 3.96 -15.77 17.03
CA GLY A 52 4.84 -15.44 18.14
C GLY A 52 4.79 -16.53 19.20
N ASP A 53 5.47 -16.35 20.34
CA ASP A 53 5.54 -17.31 21.45
C ASP A 53 4.16 -17.74 21.97
N TYR A 54 3.17 -16.87 21.85
CA TYR A 54 1.77 -17.18 22.10
C TYR A 54 1.01 -17.13 20.76
N ALA A 55 0.72 -18.31 20.19
CA ALA A 55 0.04 -18.40 18.90
C ALA A 55 -1.43 -18.04 19.03
N ILE A 56 -1.86 -17.03 18.29
CA ILE A 56 -3.25 -16.58 18.21
C ILE A 56 -3.73 -16.83 16.79
N SER A 57 -4.87 -17.52 16.65
CA SER A 57 -5.42 -17.79 15.33
C SER A 57 -5.79 -16.48 14.60
N PRO A 58 -5.67 -16.41 13.26
CA PRO A 58 -6.02 -15.21 12.50
C PRO A 58 -7.44 -14.72 12.76
N ALA A 59 -8.39 -15.63 12.96
CA ALA A 59 -9.77 -15.30 13.30
C ALA A 59 -9.85 -14.56 14.63
N ARG A 60 -9.12 -14.99 15.66
CA ARG A 60 -9.07 -14.31 16.96
C ARG A 60 -8.37 -12.96 16.90
N VAL A 61 -7.33 -12.84 16.05
CA VAL A 61 -6.68 -11.54 15.80
C VAL A 61 -7.69 -10.54 15.26
N ILE A 62 -8.50 -10.95 14.30
CA ILE A 62 -9.55 -10.10 13.72
C ILE A 62 -10.60 -9.76 14.79
N GLU A 63 -11.04 -10.73 15.59
CA GLU A 63 -11.98 -10.52 16.69
C GLU A 63 -11.47 -9.48 17.70
N VAL A 64 -10.18 -9.56 18.07
CA VAL A 64 -9.54 -8.60 18.98
C VAL A 64 -9.49 -7.19 18.37
N LEU A 65 -9.19 -7.06 17.08
CA LEU A 65 -9.15 -5.77 16.37
C LEU A 65 -10.54 -5.11 16.32
N PHE A 66 -11.62 -5.88 16.30
CA PHE A 66 -13.00 -5.39 16.38
C PHE A 66 -13.54 -5.26 17.82
N GLY A 67 -12.68 -5.39 18.82
CA GLY A 67 -13.02 -5.14 20.22
C GLY A 67 -13.48 -6.37 21.02
N GLY A 68 -13.46 -7.57 20.41
CA GLY A 68 -13.72 -8.87 21.07
C GLY A 68 -12.45 -9.51 21.65
N GLY A 69 -12.51 -10.82 21.87
CA GLY A 69 -11.40 -11.62 22.37
C GLY A 69 -11.18 -11.56 23.89
N SER A 70 -10.30 -12.43 24.39
CA SER A 70 -9.97 -12.47 25.82
C SER A 70 -9.07 -11.27 26.19
N SER A 71 -9.03 -10.94 27.49
CA SER A 71 -8.16 -9.86 28.03
C SER A 71 -6.69 -10.12 27.71
N LEU A 72 -6.28 -11.37 27.72
CA LEU A 72 -4.91 -11.81 27.45
C LEU A 72 -4.59 -11.63 25.96
N ASP A 73 -5.48 -12.06 25.05
CA ASP A 73 -5.32 -11.87 23.60
C ASP A 73 -5.20 -10.38 23.25
N ARG A 74 -6.07 -9.55 23.88
CA ARG A 74 -6.04 -8.09 23.69
C ARG A 74 -4.70 -7.47 24.16
N THR A 75 -4.20 -7.88 25.31
CA THR A 75 -2.92 -7.38 25.82
C THR A 75 -1.77 -7.76 24.90
N VAL A 76 -1.73 -9.00 24.42
CA VAL A 76 -0.68 -9.49 23.53
C VAL A 76 -0.77 -8.82 22.14
N VAL A 77 -1.96 -8.80 21.54
CA VAL A 77 -2.13 -8.24 20.18
C VAL A 77 -1.97 -6.73 20.18
N LEU A 78 -2.70 -6.02 21.04
CA LEU A 78 -2.72 -4.56 21.01
C LEU A 78 -1.52 -3.94 21.74
N GLY A 79 -1.06 -4.56 22.84
CA GLY A 79 0.01 -4.00 23.67
C GLY A 79 1.41 -4.26 23.12
N SER A 80 1.68 -5.43 22.54
CA SER A 80 3.05 -5.76 22.13
C SER A 80 3.22 -5.95 20.64
N ARG A 81 2.26 -6.57 19.95
CA ARG A 81 2.42 -6.93 18.52
C ARG A 81 1.99 -5.81 17.58
N LEU A 82 0.87 -5.16 17.89
CA LEU A 82 0.33 -4.10 17.03
C LEU A 82 1.33 -2.93 16.86
N PRO A 83 1.98 -2.40 17.91
CA PRO A 83 2.95 -1.32 17.73
C PRO A 83 4.12 -1.70 16.83
N ARG A 84 4.60 -2.94 16.94
CA ARG A 84 5.69 -3.46 16.10
C ARG A 84 5.26 -3.59 14.63
N VAL A 85 4.07 -4.13 14.39
CA VAL A 85 3.53 -4.29 13.03
C VAL A 85 3.25 -2.92 12.41
N VAL A 86 2.66 -1.99 13.14
CA VAL A 86 2.40 -0.61 12.69
C VAL A 86 3.72 0.09 12.34
N GLY A 87 4.74 -0.04 13.21
CA GLY A 87 6.08 0.48 12.92
C GLY A 87 6.64 -0.07 11.61
N GLY A 88 6.55 -1.38 11.39
CA GLY A 88 6.96 -2.03 10.15
C GLY A 88 6.22 -1.51 8.91
N VAL A 89 4.91 -1.32 9.02
CA VAL A 89 4.08 -0.76 7.93
C VAL A 89 4.50 0.68 7.60
N ILE A 90 4.73 1.52 8.61
CA ILE A 90 5.16 2.92 8.42
C ILE A 90 6.53 2.97 7.74
N VAL A 91 7.49 2.20 8.22
CA VAL A 91 8.83 2.13 7.63
C VAL A 91 8.78 1.61 6.20
N GLY A 92 8.02 0.53 5.96
CA GLY A 92 7.84 -0.02 4.61
C GLY A 92 7.19 0.96 3.64
N ALA A 93 6.17 1.69 4.10
CA ALA A 93 5.54 2.73 3.29
C ALA A 93 6.50 3.89 2.98
N ALA A 94 7.27 4.35 3.96
CA ALA A 94 8.26 5.41 3.78
C ALA A 94 9.34 5.00 2.76
N LEU A 95 9.88 3.79 2.86
CA LEU A 95 10.85 3.24 1.91
C LEU A 95 10.23 3.07 0.51
N GLY A 96 8.99 2.62 0.42
CA GLY A 96 8.28 2.50 -0.85
C GLY A 96 8.10 3.85 -1.55
N ILE A 97 7.73 4.89 -0.82
CA ILE A 97 7.62 6.26 -1.35
C ILE A 97 8.99 6.79 -1.76
N ALA A 98 10.02 6.62 -0.93
CA ALA A 98 11.38 7.03 -1.25
C ALA A 98 11.89 6.35 -2.52
N GLY A 99 11.67 5.03 -2.65
CA GLY A 99 12.01 4.28 -3.85
C GLY A 99 11.31 4.79 -5.11
N ALA A 100 10.01 5.02 -5.01
CA ALA A 100 9.22 5.56 -6.14
C ALA A 100 9.72 6.94 -6.58
N LEU A 101 10.04 7.82 -5.63
CA LEU A 101 10.59 9.14 -5.91
C LEU A 101 11.97 9.05 -6.57
N THR A 102 12.86 8.22 -6.04
CA THR A 102 14.22 8.01 -6.59
C THR A 102 14.14 7.51 -8.03
N GLN A 103 13.32 6.50 -8.29
CA GLN A 103 13.13 5.97 -9.65
C GLN A 103 12.54 7.01 -10.61
N SER A 104 11.64 7.85 -10.11
CA SER A 104 11.02 8.93 -10.90
C SER A 104 12.04 10.02 -11.28
N ILE A 105 12.88 10.43 -10.33
CA ILE A 105 13.91 11.47 -10.55
C ILE A 105 15.02 10.94 -11.44
N ALA A 106 15.53 9.75 -11.16
CA ALA A 106 16.60 9.13 -11.95
C ALA A 106 16.12 8.64 -13.33
N ARG A 107 14.81 8.62 -13.58
CA ARG A 107 14.18 8.01 -14.77
C ARG A 107 14.69 6.59 -15.04
N ASN A 108 15.06 5.89 -13.99
CA ASN A 108 15.63 4.55 -14.03
C ASN A 108 14.89 3.65 -13.01
N ALA A 109 14.28 2.59 -13.50
CA ALA A 109 13.56 1.63 -12.66
C ALA A 109 14.47 0.79 -11.74
N LEU A 110 15.78 0.81 -11.96
CA LEU A 110 16.77 0.10 -11.15
C LEU A 110 17.40 0.98 -10.05
N ALA A 111 17.02 2.27 -9.97
CA ALA A 111 17.51 3.15 -8.93
C ALA A 111 16.98 2.70 -7.55
N SER A 112 17.88 2.61 -6.59
CA SER A 112 17.59 2.23 -5.21
C SER A 112 17.67 3.45 -4.28
N PRO A 113 16.86 3.55 -3.22
CA PRO A 113 16.91 4.67 -2.28
C PRO A 113 18.09 4.63 -1.31
N ASP A 114 18.86 3.56 -1.31
CA ASP A 114 20.00 3.30 -0.42
C ASP A 114 21.37 3.57 -1.05
N VAL A 115 21.39 4.21 -2.25
CA VAL A 115 22.62 4.57 -2.98
C VAL A 115 22.86 6.06 -2.97
#